data_398d5dffc8ab73a8dab8b12dc721fe35
#
_entry.id   398d5dffc8ab73a8dab8b12dc721fe35
#
_cell.length_a   1.000
_cell.length_b   1.000
_cell.length_c   1.000
_cell.angle_alpha   90.00
_cell.angle_beta   90.00
_cell.angle_gamma   90.00
#
_symmetry.space_group_name_H-M   'P 1'
#
loop_
_entity.id
_entity.type
_entity.pdbx_description
1 polymer ?
#
loop_
_entity_poly.entity_id
_entity_poly.type
_entity_poly.pdbx_seq_one_letter_code
_entity_poly.pdbx_strand_id
1 'polypeptide(L)'
;MKKTIYILAFLLASVAAGAQALPFTAVNYDPVAMAKGGTYLTETSSSAYAASGNPAAVPFVSKALDVAAGYLMWQPSGVKSDIVNIGGTFVLKEKIGISIGASYGMNPSYDVTDASGQVSGSFSPSDIQAGAGISWRFLPFLSVGANVGYATSSLAEGVSYGALNADVFAMVKFGGLKASAGVKNLGTAVKSASGATFALPMSAVAGVGYELEIGEKSRVDVNLDADYYMKDGVSVAAGASYTFAKMATVRAGYRYGGATVIPSFASVGAGFSIFGASIDVAYLIPGKSSPMVNTLCVGMRWGL
;
A
#
# COMPACT_ATOMS: atom_id res chain seq x y z
N MET A 1 -11.11 18.83 25.59
CA MET A 1 -11.22 17.55 24.88
C MET A 1 -12.36 17.52 23.85
N LYS A 2 -13.63 17.82 24.18
CA LYS A 2 -14.71 17.81 23.17
C LYS A 2 -14.49 18.76 21.99
N LYS A 3 -13.96 19.97 22.19
CA LYS A 3 -13.68 20.94 21.11
C LYS A 3 -12.59 20.50 20.15
N THR A 4 -11.59 19.76 20.60
CA THR A 4 -10.48 19.26 19.77
C THR A 4 -10.96 18.11 18.85
N ILE A 5 -11.89 17.28 19.32
CA ILE A 5 -12.51 16.20 18.52
C ILE A 5 -13.38 16.80 17.41
N TYR A 6 -14.09 17.91 17.67
CA TYR A 6 -14.90 18.60 16.66
C TYR A 6 -14.03 19.30 15.59
N ILE A 7 -12.86 19.81 15.94
CA ILE A 7 -11.93 20.42 14.97
C ILE A 7 -11.36 19.33 14.04
N LEU A 8 -11.00 18.17 14.57
CA LEU A 8 -10.55 17.05 13.76
C LEU A 8 -11.68 16.50 12.84
N ALA A 9 -12.91 16.41 13.37
CA ALA A 9 -14.07 16.01 12.57
C ALA A 9 -14.46 17.05 11.51
N PHE A 10 -14.28 18.35 11.79
CA PHE A 10 -14.60 19.42 10.84
C PHE A 10 -13.58 19.55 9.71
N LEU A 11 -12.30 19.25 9.97
CA LEU A 11 -11.26 19.16 8.93
C LEU A 11 -11.48 17.98 7.96
N LEU A 12 -12.22 16.95 8.39
CA LEU A 12 -12.59 15.81 7.56
C LEU A 12 -13.86 16.05 6.71
N ALA A 13 -14.66 17.09 7.01
CA ALA A 13 -15.98 17.28 6.40
C ALA A 13 -16.03 18.22 5.18
N SER A 14 -14.93 18.88 4.80
CA SER A 14 -14.93 19.92 3.76
C SER A 14 -14.34 19.47 2.42
N VAL A 15 -14.58 18.24 1.98
CA VAL A 15 -14.08 17.78 0.68
C VAL A 15 -15.22 17.77 -0.34
N ALA A 16 -15.20 18.76 -1.24
CA ALA A 16 -16.10 18.81 -2.39
C ALA A 16 -15.97 17.54 -3.25
N ALA A 17 -17.08 17.01 -3.74
CA ALA A 17 -17.11 15.91 -4.70
C ALA A 17 -16.32 16.27 -5.96
N GLY A 18 -15.19 15.65 -6.19
CA GLY A 18 -14.32 15.83 -7.34
C GLY A 18 -13.49 14.58 -7.59
N ALA A 19 -13.11 14.34 -8.85
CA ALA A 19 -12.24 13.23 -9.22
C ALA A 19 -10.93 13.27 -8.41
N GLN A 20 -10.40 12.09 -8.08
CA GLN A 20 -9.12 11.97 -7.39
C GLN A 20 -7.96 11.95 -8.39
N ALA A 21 -6.82 12.50 -7.99
CA ALA A 21 -5.59 12.43 -8.76
C ALA A 21 -4.69 11.30 -8.25
N LEU A 22 -3.84 10.77 -9.13
CA LEU A 22 -2.80 9.79 -8.82
C LEU A 22 -3.33 8.57 -8.03
N PRO A 23 -4.36 7.85 -8.52
CA PRO A 23 -5.01 6.76 -7.79
C PRO A 23 -4.06 5.60 -7.46
N PHE A 24 -2.95 5.45 -8.19
CA PHE A 24 -1.93 4.44 -7.91
C PHE A 24 -1.26 4.61 -6.53
N THR A 25 -1.33 5.80 -5.92
CA THR A 25 -0.83 6.03 -4.55
C THR A 25 -1.63 5.30 -3.46
N ALA A 26 -2.82 4.80 -3.79
CA ALA A 26 -3.62 3.95 -2.91
C ALA A 26 -3.31 2.45 -3.05
N VAL A 27 -2.57 2.05 -4.10
CA VAL A 27 -2.26 0.63 -4.37
C VAL A 27 -1.15 0.15 -3.43
N ASN A 28 -1.35 -1.02 -2.83
CA ASN A 28 -0.30 -1.70 -2.08
C ASN A 28 0.53 -2.58 -3.03
N TYR A 29 1.85 -2.51 -2.93
CA TYR A 29 2.79 -3.26 -3.77
C TYR A 29 3.40 -4.48 -3.07
N ASP A 30 3.11 -4.67 -1.78
CA ASP A 30 3.62 -5.80 -1.00
C ASP A 30 2.87 -7.10 -1.37
N PRO A 31 3.53 -8.12 -1.93
CA PRO A 31 2.89 -9.38 -2.26
C PRO A 31 2.34 -10.12 -1.04
N VAL A 32 2.93 -9.92 0.16
CA VAL A 32 2.41 -10.48 1.42
C VAL A 32 1.05 -9.88 1.75
N ALA A 33 0.93 -8.57 1.66
CA ALA A 33 -0.34 -7.86 1.88
C ALA A 33 -1.36 -8.22 0.79
N MET A 34 -0.97 -8.19 -0.48
CA MET A 34 -1.86 -8.49 -1.62
C MET A 34 -2.41 -9.90 -1.54
N ALA A 35 -1.63 -10.89 -1.08
CA ALA A 35 -2.08 -12.26 -0.86
C ALA A 35 -3.12 -12.40 0.26
N LYS A 36 -3.24 -11.40 1.13
CA LYS A 36 -4.18 -11.34 2.25
C LYS A 36 -5.31 -10.32 2.04
N GLY A 37 -5.78 -10.14 0.80
CA GLY A 37 -6.81 -9.16 0.48
C GLY A 37 -6.34 -7.71 0.53
N GLY A 38 -5.03 -7.48 0.56
CA GLY A 38 -4.43 -6.16 0.72
C GLY A 38 -4.41 -5.66 2.17
N THR A 39 -4.52 -6.54 3.18
CA THR A 39 -4.32 -6.17 4.59
C THR A 39 -2.85 -5.92 4.87
N TYR A 40 -2.52 -4.78 5.47
CA TYR A 40 -1.13 -4.37 5.72
C TYR A 40 -0.93 -3.62 7.04
N LEU A 41 -2.01 -3.10 7.64
CA LEU A 41 -1.92 -2.16 8.77
C LEU A 41 -1.27 -2.77 10.01
N THR A 42 -1.44 -4.07 10.20
CA THR A 42 -0.88 -4.80 11.35
C THR A 42 0.17 -5.85 10.94
N GLU A 43 0.71 -5.74 9.70
CA GLU A 43 1.73 -6.66 9.22
C GLU A 43 3.07 -6.40 9.90
N THR A 44 3.64 -7.45 10.50
CA THR A 44 4.94 -7.41 11.20
C THR A 44 5.90 -8.51 10.76
N SER A 45 5.51 -9.37 9.81
CA SER A 45 6.41 -10.38 9.24
C SER A 45 7.28 -9.82 8.10
N SER A 46 6.89 -8.68 7.55
CA SER A 46 7.59 -7.94 6.49
C SER A 46 7.47 -6.46 6.76
N SER A 47 8.56 -5.73 6.60
CA SER A 47 8.58 -4.27 6.74
C SER A 47 9.14 -3.55 5.52
N ALA A 48 9.74 -4.26 4.57
CA ALA A 48 10.45 -3.65 3.46
C ALA A 48 9.61 -2.63 2.65
N TYR A 49 8.29 -2.78 2.63
CA TYR A 49 7.36 -1.88 1.96
C TYR A 49 6.71 -0.82 2.87
N ALA A 50 7.24 -0.60 4.07
CA ALA A 50 6.65 0.33 5.06
C ALA A 50 6.59 1.78 4.57
N ALA A 51 7.45 2.19 3.64
CA ALA A 51 7.43 3.54 3.04
C ALA A 51 6.16 3.82 2.20
N SER A 52 5.48 2.77 1.72
CA SER A 52 4.16 2.86 1.05
C SER A 52 3.03 2.26 1.89
N GLY A 53 3.36 1.65 3.02
CA GLY A 53 2.46 0.97 3.94
C GLY A 53 2.37 1.67 5.29
N ASN A 54 2.60 0.91 6.36
CA ASN A 54 2.55 1.38 7.75
C ASN A 54 3.96 1.50 8.37
N PRO A 55 4.55 2.69 8.46
CA PRO A 55 5.85 2.86 9.09
C PRO A 55 5.84 2.55 10.59
N ALA A 56 4.71 2.70 11.29
CA ALA A 56 4.63 2.40 12.72
C ALA A 56 4.79 0.91 13.04
N ALA A 57 4.67 0.01 12.05
CA ALA A 57 4.93 -1.42 12.21
C ALA A 57 6.43 -1.76 12.26
N VAL A 58 7.29 -0.93 11.65
CA VAL A 58 8.74 -1.19 11.49
C VAL A 58 9.46 -1.52 12.80
N PRO A 59 9.28 -0.80 13.92
CA PRO A 59 9.98 -1.11 15.16
C PRO A 59 9.52 -2.40 15.86
N PHE A 60 8.47 -3.06 15.36
CA PHE A 60 7.98 -4.35 15.88
C PHE A 60 8.46 -5.56 15.06
N VAL A 61 9.18 -5.34 13.98
CA VAL A 61 9.77 -6.40 13.17
C VAL A 61 11.03 -6.92 13.84
N SER A 62 11.29 -8.22 13.72
CA SER A 62 12.47 -8.85 14.33
C SER A 62 13.78 -8.61 13.57
N LYS A 63 13.72 -8.11 12.34
CA LYS A 63 14.88 -7.90 11.47
C LYS A 63 15.41 -6.48 11.62
N ALA A 64 16.73 -6.35 11.74
CA ALA A 64 17.38 -5.05 11.79
C ALA A 64 17.41 -4.35 10.42
N LEU A 65 17.52 -5.13 9.34
CA LEU A 65 17.48 -4.70 7.94
C LEU A 65 16.51 -5.58 7.19
N ASP A 66 15.64 -5.01 6.38
CA ASP A 66 14.74 -5.72 5.48
C ASP A 66 14.67 -4.95 4.14
N VAL A 67 15.03 -5.61 3.02
CA VAL A 67 15.01 -5.03 1.68
C VAL A 67 14.18 -5.89 0.75
N ALA A 68 13.49 -5.28 -0.19
CA ALA A 68 12.66 -6.00 -1.15
C ALA A 68 12.68 -5.35 -2.53
N ALA A 69 12.43 -6.20 -3.53
CA ALA A 69 12.07 -5.80 -4.87
C ALA A 69 10.86 -6.60 -5.32
N GLY A 70 9.96 -6.00 -6.06
CA GLY A 70 8.73 -6.63 -6.48
C GLY A 70 8.23 -6.17 -7.84
N TYR A 71 7.32 -6.96 -8.35
CA TYR A 71 6.59 -6.71 -9.59
C TYR A 71 5.11 -6.98 -9.37
N LEU A 72 4.29 -6.04 -9.79
CA LEU A 72 2.83 -6.14 -9.75
C LEU A 72 2.29 -5.87 -11.15
N MET A 73 1.59 -6.85 -11.72
CA MET A 73 0.77 -6.68 -12.91
C MET A 73 -0.61 -6.17 -12.47
N TRP A 74 -0.83 -4.85 -12.49
CA TRP A 74 -2.05 -4.22 -12.02
C TRP A 74 -2.99 -3.91 -13.18
N GLN A 75 -4.25 -4.35 -13.11
CA GLN A 75 -5.21 -4.22 -14.21
C GLN A 75 -6.59 -3.77 -13.73
N PRO A 76 -6.72 -2.58 -13.11
CA PRO A 76 -7.98 -2.17 -12.48
C PRO A 76 -9.13 -1.88 -13.45
N SER A 77 -8.84 -1.66 -14.72
CA SER A 77 -9.85 -1.32 -15.74
C SER A 77 -9.68 -2.15 -17.02
N GLY A 78 -9.06 -3.34 -16.91
CA GLY A 78 -8.69 -4.15 -18.07
C GLY A 78 -7.48 -3.62 -18.84
N VAL A 79 -6.93 -2.49 -18.42
CA VAL A 79 -5.69 -1.92 -18.97
C VAL A 79 -4.52 -2.40 -18.11
N LYS A 80 -3.57 -3.10 -18.73
CA LYS A 80 -2.40 -3.65 -18.03
C LYS A 80 -1.43 -2.53 -17.67
N SER A 81 -1.16 -2.37 -16.38
CA SER A 81 -0.05 -1.55 -15.86
C SER A 81 0.96 -2.48 -15.19
N ASP A 82 2.19 -2.45 -15.66
CA ASP A 82 3.30 -3.19 -15.06
C ASP A 82 4.00 -2.27 -14.05
N ILE A 83 4.02 -2.67 -12.78
CA ILE A 83 4.61 -1.85 -11.72
C ILE A 83 5.78 -2.62 -11.12
N VAL A 84 6.98 -2.03 -11.21
CA VAL A 84 8.15 -2.49 -10.45
C VAL A 84 8.30 -1.64 -9.20
N ASN A 85 8.74 -2.26 -8.12
CA ASN A 85 8.91 -1.55 -6.86
C ASN A 85 10.13 -2.07 -6.09
N ILE A 86 10.69 -1.19 -5.29
CA ILE A 86 11.75 -1.50 -4.34
C ILE A 86 11.41 -0.88 -2.99
N GLY A 87 11.87 -1.50 -1.93
CA GLY A 87 11.68 -0.98 -0.59
C GLY A 87 12.76 -1.46 0.36
N GLY A 88 12.91 -0.74 1.45
CA GLY A 88 13.82 -1.16 2.50
C GLY A 88 13.53 -0.47 3.82
N THR A 89 13.85 -1.16 4.91
CA THR A 89 13.75 -0.64 6.25
C THR A 89 14.99 -0.97 7.07
N PHE A 90 15.26 -0.09 8.01
CA PHE A 90 16.33 -0.28 8.98
C PHE A 90 15.82 0.04 10.38
N VAL A 91 16.09 -0.85 11.35
CA VAL A 91 15.65 -0.71 12.74
C VAL A 91 16.86 -0.46 13.65
N LEU A 92 16.86 0.68 14.30
CA LEU A 92 17.88 1.10 15.25
C LEU A 92 17.45 0.79 16.68
N LYS A 93 18.25 0.01 17.40
CA LYS A 93 18.06 -0.32 18.83
C LYS A 93 16.63 -0.77 19.15
N GLU A 94 15.99 -1.47 18.21
CA GLU A 94 14.59 -1.94 18.32
C GLU A 94 13.56 -0.84 18.63
N LYS A 95 13.90 0.42 18.40
CA LYS A 95 13.05 1.57 18.76
C LYS A 95 12.76 2.51 17.61
N ILE A 96 13.74 2.78 16.76
CA ILE A 96 13.60 3.71 15.64
C ILE A 96 13.63 2.89 14.37
N GLY A 97 12.57 3.03 13.57
CA GLY A 97 12.48 2.48 12.23
C GLY A 97 12.69 3.58 11.20
N ILE A 98 13.47 3.29 10.17
CA ILE A 98 13.63 4.12 8.97
C ILE A 98 13.15 3.28 7.80
N SER A 99 12.37 3.87 6.89
CA SER A 99 11.88 3.22 5.68
C SER A 99 12.14 4.08 4.45
N ILE A 100 12.46 3.43 3.33
CA ILE A 100 12.55 4.04 2.00
C ILE A 100 11.84 3.15 1.00
N GLY A 101 11.31 3.75 -0.08
CA GLY A 101 10.67 2.95 -1.13
C GLY A 101 10.45 3.77 -2.38
N ALA A 102 10.38 3.07 -3.51
CA ALA A 102 10.02 3.65 -4.79
C ALA A 102 9.26 2.63 -5.64
N SER A 103 8.39 3.12 -6.52
CA SER A 103 7.71 2.34 -7.53
C SER A 103 7.70 3.07 -8.87
N TYR A 104 7.73 2.29 -9.95
CA TYR A 104 7.63 2.76 -11.32
C TYR A 104 6.57 1.96 -12.05
N GLY A 105 5.51 2.62 -12.48
CA GLY A 105 4.41 2.07 -13.25
C GLY A 105 4.58 2.35 -14.74
N MET A 106 4.51 1.29 -15.55
CA MET A 106 4.58 1.31 -17.00
C MET A 106 3.19 1.03 -17.56
N ASN A 107 2.60 2.03 -18.21
CA ASN A 107 1.28 1.89 -18.81
C ASN A 107 1.40 1.63 -20.32
N PRO A 108 0.41 0.98 -20.97
CA PRO A 108 0.43 0.73 -22.40
C PRO A 108 0.59 2.02 -23.20
N SER A 109 1.39 1.94 -24.26
CA SER A 109 1.54 3.03 -25.21
C SER A 109 0.26 3.28 -26.01
N TYR A 110 0.07 4.53 -26.40
CA TYR A 110 -0.98 4.94 -27.34
C TYR A 110 -0.40 5.77 -28.48
N ASP A 111 -1.07 5.77 -29.62
CA ASP A 111 -0.66 6.54 -30.78
C ASP A 111 -1.00 8.02 -30.60
N VAL A 112 -0.02 8.87 -30.89
CA VAL A 112 -0.18 10.31 -30.96
C VAL A 112 -0.52 10.69 -32.42
N THR A 113 -1.64 11.40 -32.62
CA THR A 113 -2.07 11.82 -33.95
C THR A 113 -1.87 13.32 -34.13
N ASP A 114 -1.57 13.72 -35.35
CA ASP A 114 -1.53 15.14 -35.77
C ASP A 114 -2.94 15.72 -35.97
N ALA A 115 -3.02 16.99 -36.35
CA ALA A 115 -4.29 17.67 -36.59
C ALA A 115 -5.11 17.11 -37.80
N SER A 116 -4.49 16.31 -38.65
CA SER A 116 -5.13 15.63 -39.80
C SER A 116 -5.56 14.19 -39.45
N GLY A 117 -5.31 13.73 -38.19
CA GLY A 117 -5.63 12.39 -37.75
C GLY A 117 -4.60 11.32 -38.14
N GLN A 118 -3.45 11.73 -38.69
CA GLN A 118 -2.34 10.82 -39.01
C GLN A 118 -1.52 10.53 -37.77
N VAL A 119 -1.09 9.27 -37.62
CA VAL A 119 -0.19 8.88 -36.52
C VAL A 119 1.17 9.57 -36.71
N SER A 120 1.52 10.42 -35.75
CA SER A 120 2.78 11.18 -35.75
C SER A 120 3.82 10.60 -34.79
N GLY A 121 3.43 9.69 -33.88
CA GLY A 121 4.31 9.05 -32.91
C GLY A 121 3.53 8.16 -31.94
N SER A 122 4.20 7.70 -30.89
CA SER A 122 3.58 6.99 -29.78
C SER A 122 4.09 7.51 -28.44
N PHE A 123 3.27 7.45 -27.40
CA PHE A 123 3.63 7.83 -26.03
C PHE A 123 3.28 6.70 -25.07
N SER A 124 4.17 6.44 -24.09
CA SER A 124 3.94 5.46 -23.01
C SER A 124 3.77 6.20 -21.69
N PRO A 125 2.55 6.28 -21.14
CA PRO A 125 2.33 6.89 -19.84
C PRO A 125 3.08 6.15 -18.74
N SER A 126 3.53 6.88 -17.73
CA SER A 126 4.25 6.29 -16.60
C SER A 126 3.90 6.97 -15.30
N ASP A 127 3.95 6.19 -14.22
CA ASP A 127 3.68 6.61 -12.86
C ASP A 127 4.92 6.37 -12.00
N ILE A 128 5.31 7.35 -11.21
CA ILE A 128 6.45 7.26 -10.29
C ILE A 128 5.97 7.65 -8.90
N GLN A 129 6.36 6.86 -7.92
CA GLN A 129 6.20 7.22 -6.51
C GLN A 129 7.50 6.90 -5.78
N ALA A 130 7.96 7.81 -4.93
CA ALA A 130 9.09 7.58 -4.03
C ALA A 130 8.79 8.23 -2.68
N GLY A 131 9.28 7.60 -1.60
CA GLY A 131 9.04 8.10 -0.26
C GLY A 131 10.03 7.55 0.75
N ALA A 132 10.04 8.21 1.90
CA ALA A 132 10.81 7.81 3.07
C ALA A 132 9.96 8.00 4.33
N GLY A 133 10.24 7.21 5.35
CA GLY A 133 9.53 7.27 6.61
C GLY A 133 10.43 7.08 7.81
N ILE A 134 9.92 7.54 8.93
CA ILE A 134 10.53 7.35 10.25
C ILE A 134 9.46 6.89 11.22
N SER A 135 9.85 6.04 12.15
CA SER A 135 8.97 5.57 13.22
C SER A 135 9.71 5.45 14.54
N TRP A 136 8.96 5.55 15.62
CA TRP A 136 9.49 5.49 16.96
C TRP A 136 8.58 4.69 17.89
N ARG A 137 9.14 3.60 18.45
CA ARG A 137 8.53 2.79 19.52
C ARG A 137 8.93 3.38 20.87
N PHE A 138 8.14 4.30 21.39
CA PHE A 138 8.43 4.99 22.65
C PHE A 138 7.95 4.22 23.89
N LEU A 139 6.99 3.29 23.72
CA LEU A 139 6.64 2.29 24.73
C LEU A 139 6.86 0.88 24.15
N PRO A 140 7.09 -0.16 24.98
CA PRO A 140 7.31 -1.51 24.49
C PRO A 140 6.20 -2.04 23.56
N PHE A 141 4.99 -1.51 23.73
CA PHE A 141 3.79 -1.93 23.01
C PHE A 141 3.23 -0.88 22.05
N LEU A 142 3.81 0.34 21.98
CA LEU A 142 3.25 1.45 21.21
C LEU A 142 4.31 2.16 20.38
N SER A 143 4.06 2.29 19.10
CA SER A 143 4.85 3.08 18.17
C SER A 143 4.01 4.06 17.39
N VAL A 144 4.65 5.11 16.91
CA VAL A 144 4.13 6.05 15.93
C VAL A 144 5.09 6.12 14.75
N GLY A 145 4.57 6.46 13.57
CA GLY A 145 5.39 6.59 12.38
C GLY A 145 4.76 7.54 11.37
N ALA A 146 5.60 8.11 10.54
CA ALA A 146 5.18 8.96 9.44
C ALA A 146 6.02 8.68 8.20
N ASN A 147 5.40 8.76 7.02
CA ASN A 147 6.02 8.76 5.72
C ASN A 147 5.84 10.13 5.06
N VAL A 148 6.78 10.51 4.22
CA VAL A 148 6.64 11.59 3.25
C VAL A 148 7.06 11.07 1.88
N GLY A 149 6.37 11.50 0.84
CA GLY A 149 6.63 11.02 -0.51
C GLY A 149 6.26 12.03 -1.57
N TYR A 150 6.68 11.72 -2.77
CA TYR A 150 6.29 12.41 -3.99
C TYR A 150 5.80 11.39 -5.01
N ALA A 151 4.66 11.70 -5.63
CA ALA A 151 4.08 10.89 -6.68
C ALA A 151 3.85 11.76 -7.93
N THR A 152 4.14 11.20 -9.10
CA THR A 152 3.94 11.89 -10.39
C THR A 152 3.46 10.90 -11.44
N SER A 153 2.61 11.39 -12.34
CA SER A 153 2.12 10.69 -13.52
C SER A 153 2.42 11.50 -14.76
N SER A 154 3.05 10.89 -15.75
CA SER A 154 3.28 11.44 -17.07
C SER A 154 2.27 10.85 -18.04
N LEU A 155 1.35 11.68 -18.56
CA LEU A 155 0.19 11.23 -19.35
C LEU A 155 0.36 11.45 -20.85
N ALA A 156 1.14 12.48 -21.23
CA ALA A 156 1.47 12.81 -22.60
C ALA A 156 2.80 13.57 -22.65
N GLU A 157 3.34 13.76 -23.82
CA GLU A 157 4.55 14.58 -24.02
C GLU A 157 4.36 15.98 -23.43
N GLY A 158 5.24 16.38 -22.51
CA GLY A 158 5.16 17.66 -21.80
C GLY A 158 4.00 17.78 -20.79
N VAL A 159 3.21 16.73 -20.58
CA VAL A 159 2.07 16.73 -19.64
C VAL A 159 2.34 15.77 -18.49
N SER A 160 2.74 16.32 -17.36
CA SER A 160 2.97 15.57 -16.14
C SER A 160 2.31 16.25 -14.94
N TYR A 161 1.78 15.45 -14.04
CA TYR A 161 1.14 15.91 -12.81
C TYR A 161 1.77 15.23 -11.60
N GLY A 162 2.04 15.99 -10.56
CA GLY A 162 2.66 15.45 -9.36
C GLY A 162 2.13 16.09 -8.09
N ALA A 163 2.32 15.38 -6.98
CA ALA A 163 1.94 15.83 -5.66
C ALA A 163 2.89 15.31 -4.58
N LEU A 164 3.10 16.12 -3.55
CA LEU A 164 3.66 15.65 -2.28
C LEU A 164 2.57 14.98 -1.45
N ASN A 165 2.90 13.90 -0.78
CA ASN A 165 2.02 13.21 0.15
C ASN A 165 2.73 12.89 1.47
N ALA A 166 1.94 12.70 2.51
CA ALA A 166 2.38 12.24 3.82
C ALA A 166 1.37 11.27 4.41
N ASP A 167 1.88 10.33 5.19
CA ASP A 167 1.08 9.38 5.96
C ASP A 167 1.49 9.46 7.43
N VAL A 168 0.54 9.25 8.34
CA VAL A 168 0.79 9.22 9.78
C VAL A 168 0.06 8.03 10.39
N PHE A 169 0.76 7.25 11.21
CA PHE A 169 0.23 6.05 11.83
C PHE A 169 0.58 5.94 13.30
N ALA A 170 -0.27 5.27 14.04
CA ALA A 170 0.03 4.70 15.35
C ALA A 170 -0.27 3.20 15.34
N MET A 171 0.56 2.41 16.03
CA MET A 171 0.39 0.96 16.15
C MET A 171 0.65 0.51 17.58
N VAL A 172 -0.22 -0.37 18.07
CA VAL A 172 -0.03 -1.12 19.32
C VAL A 172 0.18 -2.60 19.01
N LYS A 173 1.11 -3.23 19.73
CA LYS A 173 1.33 -4.67 19.71
C LYS A 173 1.46 -5.16 21.15
N PHE A 174 0.58 -6.07 21.55
CA PHE A 174 0.54 -6.65 22.87
C PHE A 174 0.41 -8.17 22.77
N GLY A 175 1.52 -8.88 22.97
CA GLY A 175 1.58 -10.31 22.65
C GLY A 175 1.27 -10.53 21.17
N GLY A 176 0.32 -11.41 20.88
CA GLY A 176 -0.16 -11.67 19.52
C GLY A 176 -1.16 -10.63 18.99
N LEU A 177 -1.77 -9.80 19.85
CA LEU A 177 -2.74 -8.78 19.43
C LEU A 177 -2.02 -7.57 18.85
N LYS A 178 -2.50 -7.11 17.71
CA LYS A 178 -2.00 -5.96 16.97
C LYS A 178 -3.17 -5.06 16.59
N ALA A 179 -3.01 -3.74 16.72
CA ALA A 179 -3.96 -2.77 16.19
C ALA A 179 -3.22 -1.54 15.67
N SER A 180 -3.71 -0.97 14.59
CA SER A 180 -3.13 0.23 13.98
C SER A 180 -4.23 1.15 13.48
N ALA A 181 -3.95 2.44 13.51
CA ALA A 181 -4.78 3.46 12.89
C ALA A 181 -3.91 4.57 12.32
N GLY A 182 -4.41 5.23 11.27
CA GLY A 182 -3.66 6.30 10.62
C GLY A 182 -4.46 7.06 9.58
N VAL A 183 -3.77 7.99 8.95
CA VAL A 183 -4.26 8.74 7.79
C VAL A 183 -3.22 8.64 6.69
N LYS A 184 -3.67 8.34 5.46
CA LYS A 184 -2.83 8.20 4.28
C LYS A 184 -3.12 9.28 3.26
N ASN A 185 -2.09 9.53 2.43
CA ASN A 185 -2.18 10.45 1.30
C ASN A 185 -2.65 11.87 1.68
N LEU A 186 -2.27 12.34 2.88
CA LEU A 186 -2.34 13.76 3.20
C LEU A 186 -1.39 14.49 2.26
N GLY A 187 -1.90 15.35 1.37
CA GLY A 187 -0.99 15.91 0.38
C GLY A 187 -1.51 17.13 -0.35
N THR A 188 -0.67 17.62 -1.25
CA THR A 188 -1.00 18.76 -2.10
C THR A 188 -1.99 18.35 -3.17
N ALA A 189 -2.90 19.25 -3.53
CA ALA A 189 -3.78 19.03 -4.68
C ALA A 189 -3.00 19.15 -5.98
N VAL A 190 -3.32 18.27 -6.92
CA VAL A 190 -2.84 18.33 -8.31
C VAL A 190 -3.67 19.38 -9.08
N LYS A 191 -3.01 20.27 -9.80
CA LYS A 191 -3.66 21.26 -10.66
C LYS A 191 -3.61 20.82 -12.11
N SER A 192 -4.78 20.81 -12.79
CA SER A 192 -4.83 20.60 -14.23
C SER A 192 -4.45 21.87 -15.00
N ALA A 193 -4.18 21.72 -16.30
CA ALA A 193 -3.92 22.85 -17.20
C ALA A 193 -5.09 23.86 -17.26
N SER A 194 -6.33 23.41 -17.03
CA SER A 194 -7.52 24.27 -16.94
C SER A 194 -7.68 24.99 -15.60
N GLY A 195 -6.77 24.77 -14.62
CA GLY A 195 -6.84 25.33 -13.28
C GLY A 195 -7.70 24.54 -12.28
N ALA A 196 -8.36 23.46 -12.71
CA ALA A 196 -9.08 22.57 -11.80
C ALA A 196 -8.11 21.86 -10.85
N THR A 197 -8.55 21.63 -9.61
CA THR A 197 -7.73 20.98 -8.57
C THR A 197 -8.31 19.63 -8.19
N PHE A 198 -7.45 18.62 -8.07
CA PHE A 198 -7.80 17.26 -7.72
C PHE A 198 -7.01 16.80 -6.50
N ALA A 199 -7.68 16.31 -5.48
CA ALA A 199 -7.01 15.80 -4.28
C ALA A 199 -6.48 14.39 -4.52
N LEU A 200 -5.44 14.01 -3.75
CA LEU A 200 -4.99 12.62 -3.64
C LEU A 200 -6.08 11.73 -3.01
N PRO A 201 -5.99 10.38 -3.15
CA PRO A 201 -6.90 9.43 -2.50
C PRO A 201 -6.63 9.36 -0.99
N MET A 202 -6.94 10.46 -0.29
CA MET A 202 -6.80 10.56 1.15
C MET A 202 -7.74 9.60 1.86
N SER A 203 -7.23 8.83 2.81
CA SER A 203 -8.01 7.88 3.58
C SER A 203 -7.66 7.89 5.06
N ALA A 204 -8.68 7.72 5.91
CA ALA A 204 -8.50 7.29 7.29
C ALA A 204 -8.52 5.77 7.33
N VAL A 205 -7.56 5.16 8.03
CA VAL A 205 -7.39 3.72 8.04
C VAL A 205 -7.31 3.17 9.45
N ALA A 206 -7.87 1.99 9.67
CA ALA A 206 -7.78 1.27 10.93
C ALA A 206 -7.71 -0.23 10.67
N GLY A 207 -6.89 -0.95 11.45
CA GLY A 207 -6.74 -2.38 11.32
C GLY A 207 -6.48 -3.06 12.65
N VAL A 208 -6.90 -4.32 12.73
CA VAL A 208 -6.60 -5.22 13.84
C VAL A 208 -6.04 -6.52 13.31
N GLY A 209 -5.16 -7.13 14.05
CA GLY A 209 -4.57 -8.42 13.71
C GLY A 209 -4.29 -9.26 14.95
N TYR A 210 -4.25 -10.56 14.75
CA TYR A 210 -3.86 -11.49 15.79
C TYR A 210 -2.90 -12.54 15.24
N GLU A 211 -1.77 -12.69 15.91
CA GLU A 211 -0.73 -13.65 15.59
C GLU A 211 -0.70 -14.74 16.68
N LEU A 212 -0.85 -15.99 16.25
CA LEU A 212 -0.84 -17.16 17.11
C LEU A 212 0.30 -18.09 16.71
N GLU A 213 1.26 -18.29 17.61
CA GLU A 213 2.28 -19.31 17.46
C GLU A 213 1.69 -20.70 17.77
N ILE A 214 1.90 -21.66 16.88
CA ILE A 214 1.46 -23.05 17.00
C ILE A 214 2.69 -23.93 17.14
N GLY A 215 2.99 -24.31 18.37
CA GLY A 215 4.26 -24.96 18.68
C GLY A 215 5.46 -24.03 18.40
N GLU A 216 6.62 -24.61 18.13
CA GLU A 216 7.85 -23.84 17.95
C GLU A 216 8.10 -23.35 16.53
N LYS A 217 7.39 -23.89 15.54
CA LYS A 217 7.76 -23.73 14.13
C LYS A 217 6.64 -23.24 13.23
N SER A 218 5.40 -23.19 13.71
CA SER A 218 4.25 -22.78 12.90
C SER A 218 3.55 -21.59 13.50
N ARG A 219 2.91 -20.79 12.64
CA ARG A 219 2.22 -19.56 13.03
C ARG A 219 0.99 -19.34 12.16
N VAL A 220 -0.07 -18.88 12.78
CA VAL A 220 -1.25 -18.30 12.10
C VAL A 220 -1.26 -16.80 12.35
N ASP A 221 -1.55 -16.01 11.32
CA ASP A 221 -1.77 -14.57 11.44
C ASP A 221 -3.09 -14.25 10.73
N VAL A 222 -3.97 -13.51 11.40
CA VAL A 222 -5.24 -13.03 10.86
C VAL A 222 -5.30 -11.51 10.97
N ASN A 223 -5.81 -10.84 9.94
CA ASN A 223 -5.84 -9.39 9.84
C ASN A 223 -7.19 -8.93 9.31
N LEU A 224 -7.66 -7.80 9.80
CA LEU A 224 -8.82 -7.08 9.32
C LEU A 224 -8.46 -5.60 9.24
N ASP A 225 -8.58 -5.02 8.05
CA ASP A 225 -8.29 -3.62 7.77
C ASP A 225 -9.52 -2.93 7.19
N ALA A 226 -9.72 -1.67 7.53
CA ALA A 226 -10.74 -0.81 6.97
C ALA A 226 -10.11 0.51 6.52
N ASP A 227 -10.42 0.94 5.30
CA ASP A 227 -10.01 2.20 4.70
C ASP A 227 -11.26 3.04 4.42
N TYR A 228 -11.34 4.22 4.99
CA TYR A 228 -12.34 5.21 4.66
C TYR A 228 -11.74 6.27 3.74
N TYR A 229 -11.99 6.14 2.45
CA TYR A 229 -11.60 7.13 1.44
C TYR A 229 -12.55 8.32 1.51
N MET A 230 -12.02 9.51 1.70
CA MET A 230 -12.80 10.73 1.96
C MET A 230 -13.78 11.08 0.83
N LYS A 231 -13.54 10.58 -0.39
CA LYS A 231 -14.37 10.84 -1.57
C LYS A 231 -15.08 9.62 -2.14
N ASP A 232 -14.58 8.41 -1.86
CA ASP A 232 -15.05 7.18 -2.53
C ASP A 232 -15.71 6.18 -1.59
N GLY A 233 -15.72 6.44 -0.26
CA GLY A 233 -16.38 5.61 0.73
C GLY A 233 -15.48 4.58 1.40
N VAL A 234 -16.03 3.45 1.82
CA VAL A 234 -15.34 2.47 2.66
C VAL A 234 -14.88 1.26 1.85
N SER A 235 -13.66 0.81 2.11
CA SER A 235 -13.14 -0.49 1.71
C SER A 235 -12.77 -1.30 2.95
N VAL A 236 -13.07 -2.59 2.96
CA VAL A 236 -12.75 -3.50 4.08
C VAL A 236 -12.02 -4.71 3.53
N ALA A 237 -10.94 -5.11 4.20
CA ALA A 237 -10.16 -6.27 3.82
C ALA A 237 -9.98 -7.21 5.01
N ALA A 238 -10.08 -8.50 4.75
CA ALA A 238 -9.77 -9.55 5.71
C ALA A 238 -8.78 -10.54 5.10
N GLY A 239 -7.78 -10.95 5.86
CA GLY A 239 -6.76 -11.88 5.40
C GLY A 239 -6.25 -12.79 6.49
N ALA A 240 -5.76 -13.95 6.08
CA ALA A 240 -5.12 -14.91 6.95
C ALA A 240 -3.88 -15.51 6.29
N SER A 241 -2.93 -15.92 7.11
CA SER A 241 -1.76 -16.69 6.69
C SER A 241 -1.48 -17.83 7.64
N TYR A 242 -0.94 -18.92 7.10
CA TYR A 242 -0.38 -20.02 7.86
C TYR A 242 1.05 -20.25 7.41
N THR A 243 1.97 -20.12 8.35
CA THR A 243 3.40 -20.39 8.14
C THR A 243 3.75 -21.74 8.76
N PHE A 244 4.29 -22.64 7.95
CA PHE A 244 4.78 -23.96 8.36
C PHE A 244 6.31 -23.97 8.43
N ALA A 245 6.84 -24.56 9.47
CA ALA A 245 8.28 -24.76 9.69
C ALA A 245 9.11 -23.47 9.64
N LYS A 246 8.50 -22.29 9.85
CA LYS A 246 9.09 -20.95 9.67
C LYS A 246 9.61 -20.68 8.24
N MET A 247 9.23 -21.51 7.27
CA MET A 247 9.74 -21.47 5.89
C MET A 247 8.64 -21.28 4.85
N ALA A 248 7.64 -22.15 4.84
CA ALA A 248 6.58 -22.12 3.86
C ALA A 248 5.34 -21.42 4.41
N THR A 249 4.81 -20.46 3.67
CA THR A 249 3.60 -19.70 4.06
C THR A 249 2.56 -19.80 2.96
N VAL A 250 1.32 -20.07 3.34
CA VAL A 250 0.15 -19.91 2.46
C VAL A 250 -0.71 -18.78 2.99
N ARG A 251 -1.36 -18.05 2.08
CA ARG A 251 -2.15 -16.86 2.40
C ARG A 251 -3.44 -16.85 1.60
N ALA A 252 -4.49 -16.32 2.19
CA ALA A 252 -5.73 -16.03 1.52
C ALA A 252 -6.37 -14.78 2.12
N GLY A 253 -7.16 -14.08 1.31
CA GLY A 253 -7.86 -12.90 1.77
C GLY A 253 -8.95 -12.44 0.82
N TYR A 254 -9.70 -11.47 1.28
CA TYR A 254 -10.76 -10.83 0.53
C TYR A 254 -10.79 -9.34 0.84
N ARG A 255 -10.96 -8.52 -0.19
CA ARG A 255 -11.25 -7.10 -0.08
C ARG A 255 -12.62 -6.80 -0.66
N TYR A 256 -13.44 -6.17 0.13
CA TYR A 256 -14.61 -5.47 -0.35
C TYR A 256 -14.20 -4.04 -0.75
N GLY A 257 -14.19 -3.76 -2.02
CA GLY A 257 -13.92 -2.45 -2.57
C GLY A 257 -15.23 -1.71 -2.77
N GLY A 258 -15.72 -1.00 -1.73
CA GLY A 258 -16.84 -0.08 -1.87
C GLY A 258 -16.43 1.22 -2.57
N ALA A 259 -15.12 1.49 -2.61
CA ALA A 259 -14.52 2.64 -3.27
C ALA A 259 -14.17 2.34 -4.72
N THR A 260 -14.23 3.34 -5.59
CA THR A 260 -13.83 3.25 -7.00
C THR A 260 -12.32 3.11 -7.18
N VAL A 261 -11.54 3.48 -6.16
CA VAL A 261 -10.06 3.44 -6.19
C VAL A 261 -9.53 2.02 -6.20
N ILE A 262 -10.10 1.11 -5.40
CA ILE A 262 -9.67 -0.28 -5.32
C ILE A 262 -10.89 -1.19 -5.47
N PRO A 263 -11.00 -1.95 -6.58
CA PRO A 263 -12.10 -2.88 -6.81
C PRO A 263 -12.11 -4.05 -5.81
N SER A 264 -13.25 -4.71 -5.64
CA SER A 264 -13.37 -5.92 -4.82
C SER A 264 -12.63 -7.09 -5.47
N PHE A 265 -11.89 -7.85 -4.66
CA PHE A 265 -11.21 -9.07 -5.09
C PHE A 265 -11.03 -10.06 -3.94
N ALA A 266 -10.98 -11.34 -4.28
CA ALA A 266 -10.36 -12.36 -3.44
C ALA A 266 -8.88 -12.50 -3.82
N SER A 267 -8.06 -13.00 -2.92
CA SER A 267 -6.65 -13.26 -3.20
C SER A 267 -6.17 -14.54 -2.54
N VAL A 268 -5.19 -15.15 -3.17
CA VAL A 268 -4.43 -16.27 -2.63
C VAL A 268 -2.96 -16.03 -2.87
N GLY A 269 -2.11 -16.62 -2.04
CA GLY A 269 -0.68 -16.49 -2.24
C GLY A 269 0.13 -17.50 -1.45
N ALA A 270 1.40 -17.58 -1.79
CA ALA A 270 2.38 -18.44 -1.15
C ALA A 270 3.70 -17.68 -0.96
N GLY A 271 4.44 -18.08 0.05
CA GLY A 271 5.78 -17.56 0.31
C GLY A 271 6.71 -18.68 0.76
N PHE A 272 7.97 -18.52 0.42
CA PHE A 272 9.04 -19.40 0.90
C PHE A 272 10.21 -18.57 1.41
N SER A 273 10.66 -18.90 2.62
CA SER A 273 11.73 -18.14 3.30
C SER A 273 12.84 -19.10 3.75
N ILE A 274 14.07 -18.75 3.44
CA ILE A 274 15.27 -19.51 3.85
C ILE A 274 16.47 -18.57 4.01
N PHE A 275 17.22 -18.70 5.07
CA PHE A 275 18.45 -17.92 5.34
C PHE A 275 18.28 -16.39 5.17
N GLY A 276 17.15 -15.84 5.62
CA GLY A 276 16.85 -14.41 5.50
C GLY A 276 16.26 -13.99 4.15
N ALA A 277 16.42 -14.79 3.10
CA ALA A 277 15.78 -14.56 1.81
C ALA A 277 14.35 -15.09 1.80
N SER A 278 13.45 -14.41 1.09
CA SER A 278 12.07 -14.84 0.88
C SER A 278 11.63 -14.55 -0.54
N ILE A 279 10.79 -15.41 -1.09
CA ILE A 279 10.05 -15.18 -2.33
C ILE A 279 8.57 -15.29 -1.98
N ASP A 280 7.78 -14.30 -2.37
CA ASP A 280 6.34 -14.23 -2.13
C ASP A 280 5.60 -13.99 -3.43
N VAL A 281 4.48 -14.69 -3.61
CA VAL A 281 3.61 -14.58 -4.79
C VAL A 281 2.18 -14.41 -4.33
N ALA A 282 1.45 -13.50 -4.96
CA ALA A 282 0.02 -13.30 -4.77
C ALA A 282 -0.71 -13.28 -6.11
N TYR A 283 -1.87 -13.89 -6.17
CA TYR A 283 -2.79 -13.85 -7.28
C TYR A 283 -4.14 -13.32 -6.82
N LEU A 284 -4.64 -12.30 -7.54
CA LEU A 284 -5.90 -11.64 -7.24
C LEU A 284 -6.98 -12.16 -8.17
N ILE A 285 -8.09 -12.57 -7.57
CA ILE A 285 -9.27 -13.13 -8.25
C ILE A 285 -10.36 -12.05 -8.17
N PRO A 286 -10.58 -11.27 -9.24
CA PRO A 286 -11.58 -10.22 -9.24
C PRO A 286 -13.00 -10.80 -9.22
N GLY A 287 -13.96 -10.05 -8.67
CA GLY A 287 -15.38 -10.38 -8.77
C GLY A 287 -15.88 -10.29 -10.23
N LYS A 288 -16.99 -10.96 -10.53
CA LYS A 288 -17.55 -11.01 -11.91
C LYS A 288 -17.87 -9.65 -12.54
N SER A 289 -18.17 -8.65 -11.71
CA SER A 289 -18.44 -7.26 -12.12
C SER A 289 -17.24 -6.33 -11.97
N SER A 290 -16.09 -6.86 -11.58
CA SER A 290 -14.88 -6.06 -11.40
C SER A 290 -14.21 -5.80 -12.75
N PRO A 291 -13.76 -4.58 -13.03
CA PRO A 291 -12.94 -4.29 -14.20
C PRO A 291 -11.52 -4.90 -14.11
N MET A 292 -11.16 -5.43 -12.95
CA MET A 292 -9.85 -6.04 -12.72
C MET A 292 -9.74 -7.40 -13.43
N VAL A 293 -8.60 -7.65 -14.06
CA VAL A 293 -8.30 -8.90 -14.75
C VAL A 293 -6.95 -9.44 -14.23
N ASN A 294 -6.91 -10.74 -13.92
CA ASN A 294 -5.70 -11.55 -13.67
C ASN A 294 -4.47 -10.77 -13.11
N THR A 295 -4.58 -10.23 -11.93
CA THR A 295 -3.48 -9.48 -11.29
C THR A 295 -2.55 -10.44 -10.58
N LEU A 296 -1.27 -10.39 -10.93
CA LEU A 296 -0.18 -11.14 -10.30
C LEU A 296 0.78 -10.17 -9.58
N CYS A 297 1.13 -10.50 -8.35
CA CYS A 297 2.14 -9.79 -7.58
C CYS A 297 3.24 -10.77 -7.14
N VAL A 298 4.48 -10.45 -7.42
CA VAL A 298 5.64 -11.26 -7.05
C VAL A 298 6.67 -10.37 -6.36
N GLY A 299 7.31 -10.85 -5.31
CA GLY A 299 8.39 -10.11 -4.66
C GLY A 299 9.45 -11.04 -4.09
N MET A 300 10.65 -10.50 -4.07
CA MET A 300 11.79 -11.06 -3.37
C MET A 300 12.20 -10.13 -2.25
N ARG A 301 12.56 -10.70 -1.12
CA ARG A 301 12.94 -9.98 0.07
C ARG A 301 14.14 -10.63 0.72
N TRP A 302 15.00 -9.81 1.30
CA TRP A 302 16.10 -10.27 2.13
C TRP A 302 16.21 -9.41 3.38
N GLY A 303 16.40 -10.05 4.54
CA GLY A 303 16.50 -9.34 5.80
C GLY A 303 17.37 -10.07 6.82
N LEU A 304 18.06 -9.27 7.62
CA LEU A 304 18.97 -9.63 8.70
C LEU A 304 18.40 -9.28 10.06
#